data_c74cc2b7206e14c056cefd63624c17c4
#
_entry.id   c74cc2b7206e14c056cefd63624c17c4
#
_cell.length_a   1.000
_cell.length_b   1.000
_cell.length_c   1.000
_cell.angle_alpha   90.00
_cell.angle_beta   90.00
_cell.angle_gamma   90.00
#
_symmetry.space_group_name_H-M   'P 1'
#
loop_
_entity.id
_entity.type
_entity.pdbx_description
1 polymer ?
#
loop_
_entity_poly.entity_id
_entity_poly.type
_entity_poly.pdbx_seq_one_letter_code
_entity_poly.pdbx_strand_id
1 'polypeptide(L)'
;SMDPNSGHVKVWVGGFDYKHFQYNQVFQGRRQIGSTFKPFLYATAIDQLRLSPCDLLPDALYCIEPFKHGNVESWCPKNSGDRYGRTRTLKNALANSINTISARLMDRVGPRPVIDLAKKMGIKSRLPRVPSIALGTPDISLFEMVGAYSTFANKGIYIKPIIITRIEDKNGTILFEVIPETTDVLSEESAYVTINLLKGVTEEGSGMRLRHEGAEVSNLVFQNVVTGYPYKFENPIAGKTGTTQNQSDGWFLGMVPNLVTGVWVGGEDRSIHFKDIAYGQGATMALPILSLIHISEPT
;
A
#
# COMPACT_ATOMS: atom_id res chain seq x y z
N SER A 1 -6.45 -4.47 -10.57
CA SER A 1 -6.88 -5.48 -9.58
C SER A 1 -6.41 -6.87 -9.95
N MET A 2 -6.20 -7.72 -9.00
CA MET A 2 -5.67 -9.07 -9.17
C MET A 2 -6.32 -10.03 -8.17
N ASP A 3 -6.62 -11.24 -8.60
CA ASP A 3 -7.01 -12.33 -7.71
C ASP A 3 -5.73 -12.89 -7.03
N PRO A 4 -5.62 -12.81 -5.70
CA PRO A 4 -4.42 -13.23 -4.99
C PRO A 4 -4.20 -14.75 -5.02
N ASN A 5 -5.26 -15.55 -5.19
CA ASN A 5 -5.19 -17.00 -5.11
C ASN A 5 -4.73 -17.63 -6.44
N SER A 6 -5.06 -17.00 -7.57
CA SER A 6 -4.69 -17.49 -8.91
C SER A 6 -3.58 -16.68 -9.57
N GLY A 7 -3.32 -15.46 -9.11
CA GLY A 7 -2.42 -14.53 -9.78
C GLY A 7 -3.03 -13.82 -10.99
N HIS A 8 -4.30 -14.09 -11.32
CA HIS A 8 -4.92 -13.52 -12.50
C HIS A 8 -5.22 -12.03 -12.33
N VAL A 9 -4.77 -11.23 -13.28
CA VAL A 9 -5.15 -9.83 -13.37
C VAL A 9 -6.60 -9.74 -13.84
N LYS A 10 -7.45 -9.09 -13.05
CA LYS A 10 -8.90 -8.96 -13.28
C LYS A 10 -9.27 -7.61 -13.88
N VAL A 11 -8.61 -6.53 -13.45
CA VAL A 11 -8.87 -5.17 -13.92
C VAL A 11 -7.55 -4.47 -14.22
N TRP A 12 -7.51 -3.78 -15.35
CA TRP A 12 -6.36 -2.99 -15.79
C TRP A 12 -6.81 -1.69 -16.44
N VAL A 13 -6.52 -0.57 -15.81
CA VAL A 13 -6.79 0.77 -16.36
C VAL A 13 -5.48 1.54 -16.38
N GLY A 14 -4.80 1.53 -17.51
CA GLY A 14 -3.46 2.10 -17.67
C GLY A 14 -3.42 3.58 -18.05
N GLY A 15 -4.57 4.16 -18.43
CA GLY A 15 -4.70 5.56 -18.86
C GLY A 15 -6.10 5.85 -19.37
N PHE A 16 -6.41 7.13 -19.64
CA PHE A 16 -7.75 7.55 -20.04
C PHE A 16 -7.98 7.40 -21.53
N ASP A 17 -6.98 7.70 -22.36
CA ASP A 17 -7.11 7.68 -23.81
C ASP A 17 -5.79 7.27 -24.47
N TYR A 18 -5.69 6.00 -24.81
CA TYR A 18 -4.51 5.43 -25.46
C TYR A 18 -4.20 6.07 -26.82
N LYS A 19 -5.21 6.58 -27.52
CA LYS A 19 -5.02 7.22 -28.82
C LYS A 19 -4.19 8.50 -28.74
N HIS A 20 -4.38 9.26 -27.64
CA HIS A 20 -3.69 10.53 -27.42
C HIS A 20 -2.46 10.36 -26.53
N PHE A 21 -2.46 9.41 -25.60
CA PHE A 21 -1.38 9.21 -24.64
C PHE A 21 -1.07 7.72 -24.46
N GLN A 22 -0.05 7.25 -25.18
CA GLN A 22 0.30 5.83 -25.27
C GLN A 22 1.24 5.38 -24.14
N TYR A 23 1.07 5.91 -22.96
CA TYR A 23 1.87 5.55 -21.77
C TYR A 23 1.01 4.80 -20.76
N ASN A 24 1.40 3.57 -20.47
CA ASN A 24 0.67 2.73 -19.52
C ASN A 24 1.12 3.02 -18.08
N GLN A 25 0.32 3.78 -17.33
CA GLN A 25 0.62 4.19 -15.96
C GLN A 25 0.71 3.01 -14.99
N VAL A 26 0.01 1.91 -15.24
CA VAL A 26 0.03 0.72 -14.36
C VAL A 26 1.38 0.01 -14.40
N PHE A 27 1.98 -0.12 -15.59
CA PHE A 27 3.18 -0.93 -15.78
C PHE A 27 4.45 -0.09 -15.98
N GLN A 28 4.37 0.95 -16.81
CA GLN A 28 5.51 1.82 -17.14
C GLN A 28 5.69 2.92 -16.09
N GLY A 29 4.58 3.44 -15.57
CA GLY A 29 4.59 4.50 -14.55
C GLY A 29 5.24 4.01 -13.26
N ARG A 30 6.34 4.70 -12.87
CA ARG A 30 6.96 4.51 -11.56
C ARG A 30 6.82 5.80 -10.77
N ARG A 31 6.13 5.70 -9.65
CA ARG A 31 5.80 6.85 -8.82
C ARG A 31 6.15 6.55 -7.38
N GLN A 32 6.47 7.59 -6.64
CA GLN A 32 6.79 7.47 -5.22
C GLN A 32 5.58 6.94 -4.46
N ILE A 33 5.77 5.81 -3.78
CA ILE A 33 4.67 5.04 -3.20
C ILE A 33 4.25 5.52 -1.81
N GLY A 34 5.05 6.36 -1.15
CA GLY A 34 4.75 6.88 0.18
C GLY A 34 4.47 5.76 1.20
N SER A 35 3.56 6.03 2.11
CA SER A 35 3.25 5.12 3.22
C SER A 35 2.70 3.75 2.83
N THR A 36 2.44 3.47 1.54
CA THR A 36 2.09 2.12 1.09
C THR A 36 3.26 1.14 1.18
N PHE A 37 4.48 1.61 1.41
CA PHE A 37 5.63 0.75 1.69
C PHE A 37 5.67 0.23 3.14
N LYS A 38 5.01 0.87 4.09
CA LYS A 38 5.04 0.49 5.51
C LYS A 38 4.67 -0.96 5.80
N PRO A 39 3.69 -1.59 5.12
CA PRO A 39 3.36 -2.99 5.36
C PRO A 39 4.54 -3.95 5.19
N PHE A 40 5.46 -3.70 4.27
CA PHE A 40 6.68 -4.52 4.12
C PHE A 40 7.59 -4.41 5.35
N LEU A 41 7.75 -3.20 5.89
CA LEU A 41 8.50 -2.98 7.13
C LEU A 41 7.84 -3.67 8.32
N TYR A 42 6.52 -3.51 8.47
CA TYR A 42 5.78 -4.08 9.59
C TYR A 42 5.75 -5.61 9.51
N ALA A 43 5.55 -6.19 8.32
CA ALA A 43 5.63 -7.62 8.10
C ALA A 43 7.02 -8.18 8.46
N THR A 44 8.10 -7.50 8.03
CA THR A 44 9.47 -7.87 8.41
C THR A 44 9.66 -7.81 9.93
N ALA A 45 9.14 -6.77 10.58
CA ALA A 45 9.27 -6.63 12.03
C ALA A 45 8.45 -7.69 12.79
N ILE A 46 7.26 -8.04 12.33
CA ILE A 46 6.45 -9.13 12.87
C ILE A 46 7.21 -10.45 12.75
N ASP A 47 7.72 -10.76 11.57
CA ASP A 47 8.40 -12.00 11.28
C ASP A 47 9.70 -12.17 12.10
N GLN A 48 10.56 -11.14 12.11
CA GLN A 48 11.88 -11.22 12.73
C GLN A 48 11.89 -10.91 14.22
N LEU A 49 11.06 -9.98 14.69
CA LEU A 49 11.03 -9.52 16.08
C LEU A 49 9.88 -10.15 16.88
N ARG A 50 9.07 -11.00 16.26
CA ARG A 50 7.90 -11.67 16.86
C ARG A 50 6.93 -10.68 17.51
N LEU A 51 6.71 -9.52 16.86
CA LEU A 51 5.84 -8.49 17.37
C LEU A 51 4.36 -8.87 17.20
N SER A 52 3.59 -8.51 18.22
CA SER A 52 2.13 -8.65 18.28
C SER A 52 1.44 -7.34 17.88
N PRO A 53 0.20 -7.38 17.35
CA PRO A 53 -0.60 -6.19 17.12
C PRO A 53 -0.81 -5.30 18.36
N CYS A 54 -0.73 -5.89 19.56
CA CYS A 54 -0.93 -5.22 20.84
C CYS A 54 0.35 -4.62 21.44
N ASP A 55 1.53 -4.90 20.88
CA ASP A 55 2.79 -4.38 21.40
C ASP A 55 2.83 -2.85 21.38
N LEU A 56 3.21 -2.29 22.51
CA LEU A 56 3.24 -0.84 22.72
C LEU A 56 4.58 -0.25 22.29
N LEU A 57 4.52 0.76 21.46
CA LEU A 57 5.68 1.49 20.96
C LEU A 57 5.52 3.00 21.26
N PRO A 58 6.59 3.69 21.69
CA PRO A 58 6.52 5.12 21.98
C PRO A 58 6.36 5.93 20.70
N ASP A 59 5.35 6.81 20.68
CA ASP A 59 5.09 7.78 19.62
C ASP A 59 5.71 9.13 19.97
N ALA A 60 7.02 9.19 19.93
CA ALA A 60 7.83 10.38 20.18
C ALA A 60 8.85 10.54 19.06
N LEU A 61 9.35 11.75 18.86
CA LEU A 61 10.39 12.01 17.87
C LEU A 61 11.53 10.99 18.02
N TYR A 62 11.96 10.46 16.91
CA TYR A 62 13.00 9.45 16.85
C TYR A 62 13.92 9.70 15.67
N CYS A 63 15.22 9.68 15.95
CA CYS A 63 16.26 9.86 14.95
C CYS A 63 17.08 8.57 14.81
N ILE A 64 17.36 8.18 13.58
CA ILE A 64 18.40 7.18 13.27
C ILE A 64 19.69 7.94 13.05
N GLU A 65 20.71 7.57 13.83
CA GLU A 65 22.02 8.24 13.83
C GLU A 65 22.71 8.17 12.46
N PRO A 66 23.60 9.14 12.17
CA PRO A 66 24.39 9.11 10.94
C PRO A 66 25.18 7.82 10.79
N PHE A 67 25.35 7.38 9.54
CA PHE A 67 26.08 6.18 9.13
C PHE A 67 25.50 4.85 9.65
N LYS A 68 24.41 4.90 10.40
CA LYS A 68 23.66 3.71 10.77
C LYS A 68 22.72 3.36 9.62
N HIS A 69 22.75 2.14 9.12
CA HIS A 69 21.93 1.67 8.01
C HIS A 69 22.12 2.40 6.65
N GLY A 70 23.27 3.04 6.43
CA GLY A 70 23.62 3.62 5.13
C GLY A 70 23.14 5.05 4.90
N ASN A 71 22.56 5.73 5.90
CA ASN A 71 22.31 7.17 5.85
C ASN A 71 23.59 7.96 6.16
N VAL A 72 23.77 9.08 5.48
CA VAL A 72 24.94 9.96 5.68
C VAL A 72 24.69 10.92 6.87
N GLU A 73 23.43 11.37 7.01
CA GLU A 73 22.99 12.30 8.05
C GLU A 73 21.98 11.64 8.98
N SER A 74 21.76 12.25 10.15
CA SER A 74 20.69 11.82 11.06
C SER A 74 19.33 11.91 10.38
N TRP A 75 18.55 10.85 10.46
CA TRP A 75 17.23 10.80 9.85
C TRP A 75 16.13 10.80 10.91
N CYS A 76 15.42 11.92 11.01
CA CYS A 76 14.41 12.21 12.03
C CYS A 76 13.04 12.49 11.39
N PRO A 77 12.30 11.47 10.94
CA PRO A 77 11.00 11.72 10.31
C PRO A 77 9.97 12.21 11.32
N LYS A 78 9.21 13.22 10.91
CA LYS A 78 8.10 13.76 11.68
C LYS A 78 6.79 13.07 11.34
N ASN A 79 5.88 13.01 12.31
CA ASN A 79 4.50 12.61 12.05
C ASN A 79 3.74 13.70 11.29
N SER A 80 2.66 13.32 10.61
CA SER A 80 1.80 14.28 9.93
C SER A 80 1.24 15.30 10.93
N GLY A 81 1.40 16.59 10.60
CA GLY A 81 0.98 17.71 11.45
C GLY A 81 1.80 17.86 12.75
N ASP A 82 3.00 17.31 12.83
CA ASP A 82 3.89 17.36 14.00
C ASP A 82 3.24 16.89 15.32
N ARG A 83 2.28 15.95 15.20
CA ARG A 83 1.54 15.43 16.35
C ARG A 83 2.18 14.15 16.88
N TYR A 84 2.39 14.09 18.17
CA TYR A 84 2.99 12.95 18.87
C TYR A 84 2.06 12.48 19.99
N GLY A 85 2.12 11.19 20.30
CA GLY A 85 1.40 10.58 21.43
C GLY A 85 2.35 10.10 22.53
N ARG A 86 1.82 9.35 23.51
CA ARG A 86 2.67 8.69 24.53
C ARG A 86 3.16 7.34 24.03
N THR A 87 2.23 6.42 23.85
CA THR A 87 2.47 5.07 23.31
C THR A 87 1.30 4.69 22.41
N ARG A 88 1.57 3.82 21.44
CA ARG A 88 0.55 3.26 20.56
C ARG A 88 0.78 1.77 20.36
N THR A 89 -0.29 1.02 20.18
CA THR A 89 -0.16 -0.37 19.76
C THR A 89 0.40 -0.43 18.34
N LEU A 90 1.03 -1.54 17.99
CA LEU A 90 1.54 -1.76 16.63
C LEU A 90 0.42 -1.63 15.58
N LYS A 91 -0.80 -2.15 15.89
CA LYS A 91 -1.99 -2.02 15.03
C LYS A 91 -2.35 -0.55 14.82
N ASN A 92 -2.50 0.23 15.90
CA ASN A 92 -2.83 1.65 15.81
C ASN A 92 -1.76 2.46 15.07
N ALA A 93 -0.47 2.12 15.25
CA ALA A 93 0.63 2.79 14.58
C ALA A 93 0.59 2.62 13.05
N LEU A 94 0.31 1.41 12.54
CA LEU A 94 0.13 1.18 11.11
C LEU A 94 -1.16 1.80 10.58
N ALA A 95 -2.27 1.67 11.33
CA ALA A 95 -3.58 2.22 11.00
C ALA A 95 -3.52 3.73 10.75
N ASN A 96 -2.86 4.46 11.65
CA ASN A 96 -2.69 5.91 11.56
C ASN A 96 -1.40 6.33 10.84
N SER A 97 -0.68 5.38 10.27
CA SER A 97 0.51 5.66 9.46
C SER A 97 1.60 6.46 10.19
N ILE A 98 1.87 6.15 11.47
CA ILE A 98 2.80 6.87 12.34
C ILE A 98 4.24 6.72 11.84
N ASN A 99 4.90 7.84 11.55
CA ASN A 99 6.25 7.85 10.98
C ASN A 99 7.33 7.55 12.01
N THR A 100 7.21 8.09 13.21
CA THR A 100 8.17 7.88 14.30
C THR A 100 8.29 6.42 14.70
N ILE A 101 7.16 5.70 14.74
CA ILE A 101 7.15 4.27 15.04
C ILE A 101 7.73 3.49 13.85
N SER A 102 7.44 3.88 12.61
CA SER A 102 8.07 3.27 11.44
C SER A 102 9.59 3.46 11.44
N ALA A 103 10.10 4.61 11.87
CA ALA A 103 11.53 4.84 12.03
C ALA A 103 12.15 3.93 13.10
N ARG A 104 11.49 3.75 14.25
CA ARG A 104 11.94 2.83 15.32
C ARG A 104 11.98 1.38 14.85
N LEU A 105 10.97 0.94 14.11
CA LEU A 105 10.96 -0.41 13.54
C LEU A 105 12.08 -0.57 12.50
N MET A 106 12.26 0.42 11.63
CA MET A 106 13.33 0.42 10.63
C MET A 106 14.71 0.37 11.27
N ASP A 107 14.90 1.08 12.37
CA ASP A 107 16.18 1.02 13.12
C ASP A 107 16.45 -0.36 13.73
N ARG A 108 15.41 -1.07 14.16
CA ARG A 108 15.52 -2.40 14.75
C ARG A 108 15.80 -3.51 13.72
N VAL A 109 15.12 -3.47 12.55
CA VAL A 109 15.25 -4.52 11.53
C VAL A 109 16.29 -4.20 10.46
N GLY A 110 16.56 -2.91 10.23
CA GLY A 110 17.41 -2.43 9.15
C GLY A 110 16.74 -2.48 7.77
N PRO A 111 17.27 -1.74 6.77
CA PRO A 111 16.68 -1.67 5.44
C PRO A 111 16.79 -2.97 4.63
N ARG A 112 17.88 -3.74 4.82
CA ARG A 112 18.17 -4.93 3.99
C ARG A 112 17.09 -6.00 4.08
N PRO A 113 16.66 -6.49 5.26
CA PRO A 113 15.62 -7.50 5.34
C PRO A 113 14.28 -7.03 4.73
N VAL A 114 13.94 -5.76 4.89
CA VAL A 114 12.72 -5.17 4.30
C VAL A 114 12.79 -5.15 2.77
N ILE A 115 13.95 -4.82 2.22
CA ILE A 115 14.20 -4.84 0.77
C ILE A 115 14.15 -6.28 0.24
N ASP A 116 14.76 -7.22 0.96
CA ASP A 116 14.79 -8.62 0.57
C ASP A 116 13.38 -9.22 0.56
N LEU A 117 12.54 -8.87 1.55
CA LEU A 117 11.12 -9.24 1.58
C LEU A 117 10.37 -8.66 0.38
N ALA A 118 10.49 -7.35 0.14
CA ALA A 118 9.81 -6.68 -0.97
C ALA A 118 10.20 -7.28 -2.34
N LYS A 119 11.46 -7.63 -2.52
CA LYS A 119 11.94 -8.30 -3.74
C LYS A 119 11.37 -9.71 -3.91
N LYS A 120 11.30 -10.49 -2.83
CA LYS A 120 10.64 -11.81 -2.86
C LYS A 120 9.17 -11.72 -3.20
N MET A 121 8.51 -10.61 -2.83
CA MET A 121 7.13 -10.28 -3.21
C MET A 121 7.00 -9.70 -4.63
N GLY A 122 8.05 -9.77 -5.46
CA GLY A 122 8.00 -9.42 -6.88
C GLY A 122 8.34 -7.97 -7.22
N ILE A 123 8.78 -7.13 -6.28
CA ILE A 123 9.22 -5.77 -6.57
C ILE A 123 10.61 -5.81 -7.24
N LYS A 124 10.66 -5.37 -8.49
CA LYS A 124 11.89 -5.31 -9.32
C LYS A 124 12.47 -3.89 -9.38
N SER A 125 11.66 -2.88 -9.08
CA SER A 125 12.08 -1.49 -9.00
C SER A 125 13.25 -1.31 -8.05
N ARG A 126 14.09 -0.29 -8.29
CA ARG A 126 15.26 0.00 -7.45
C ARG A 126 14.82 0.42 -6.05
N LEU A 127 15.29 -0.30 -5.05
CA LEU A 127 15.06 -0.02 -3.63
C LEU A 127 16.38 0.46 -2.99
N PRO A 128 16.49 1.74 -2.62
CA PRO A 128 17.70 2.26 -1.99
C PRO A 128 17.86 1.69 -0.57
N ARG A 129 19.09 1.33 -0.22
CA ARG A 129 19.40 0.74 1.09
C ARG A 129 19.65 1.83 2.14
N VAL A 130 18.60 2.60 2.43
CA VAL A 130 18.61 3.70 3.41
C VAL A 130 17.35 3.65 4.28
N PRO A 131 17.40 4.18 5.52
CA PRO A 131 16.26 4.13 6.44
C PRO A 131 14.99 4.77 5.92
N SER A 132 15.09 5.80 5.08
CA SER A 132 13.95 6.54 4.54
C SER A 132 13.01 5.70 3.66
N ILE A 133 13.46 4.51 3.22
CA ILE A 133 12.60 3.53 2.54
C ILE A 133 11.38 3.14 3.40
N ALA A 134 11.47 3.22 4.72
CA ALA A 134 10.36 3.02 5.65
C ALA A 134 9.12 3.87 5.34
N LEU A 135 9.33 5.03 4.74
CA LEU A 135 8.26 5.98 4.39
C LEU A 135 7.91 5.95 2.90
N GLY A 136 8.46 5.00 2.14
CA GLY A 136 8.13 4.79 0.74
C GLY A 136 8.72 5.83 -0.21
N THR A 137 9.99 6.15 -0.01
CA THR A 137 10.75 7.04 -0.92
C THR A 137 11.01 6.45 -2.32
N PRO A 138 11.02 5.12 -2.55
CA PRO A 138 11.20 4.56 -3.89
C PRO A 138 10.05 4.84 -4.83
N ASP A 139 10.38 4.88 -6.13
CA ASP A 139 9.42 4.89 -7.23
C ASP A 139 9.16 3.46 -7.68
N ILE A 140 7.90 3.01 -7.55
CA ILE A 140 7.48 1.64 -7.87
C ILE A 140 6.22 1.71 -8.74
N SER A 141 6.04 0.74 -9.64
CA SER A 141 4.84 0.68 -10.48
C SER A 141 3.64 0.15 -9.69
N LEU A 142 2.44 0.57 -10.11
CA LEU A 142 1.19 0.05 -9.52
C LEU A 142 1.08 -1.47 -9.68
N PHE A 143 1.54 -1.99 -10.82
CA PHE A 143 1.57 -3.43 -11.10
C PHE A 143 2.40 -4.21 -10.06
N GLU A 144 3.62 -3.73 -9.76
CA GLU A 144 4.47 -4.37 -8.76
C GLU A 144 3.85 -4.29 -7.36
N MET A 145 3.24 -3.15 -7.01
CA MET A 145 2.61 -2.97 -5.70
C MET A 145 1.41 -3.89 -5.49
N VAL A 146 0.53 -4.04 -6.48
CA VAL A 146 -0.63 -4.94 -6.39
C VAL A 146 -0.17 -6.40 -6.30
N GLY A 147 0.80 -6.81 -7.12
CA GLY A 147 1.39 -8.14 -7.05
C GLY A 147 2.00 -8.45 -5.67
N ALA A 148 2.74 -7.51 -5.12
CA ALA A 148 3.35 -7.67 -3.79
C ALA A 148 2.31 -7.74 -2.67
N TYR A 149 1.27 -6.89 -2.70
CA TYR A 149 0.19 -6.94 -1.71
C TYR A 149 -0.65 -8.21 -1.77
N SER A 150 -0.75 -8.81 -2.96
CA SER A 150 -1.44 -10.10 -3.13
C SER A 150 -0.78 -11.22 -2.31
N THR A 151 0.53 -11.12 -2.02
CA THR A 151 1.22 -12.07 -1.13
C THR A 151 0.62 -12.08 0.29
N PHE A 152 0.24 -10.91 0.82
CA PHE A 152 -0.41 -10.85 2.13
C PHE A 152 -1.78 -11.56 2.10
N ALA A 153 -2.60 -11.25 1.10
CA ALA A 153 -3.94 -11.85 0.95
C ALA A 153 -3.88 -13.36 0.65
N ASN A 154 -2.79 -13.82 0.02
CA ASN A 154 -2.54 -15.23 -0.30
C ASN A 154 -1.66 -15.93 0.74
N LYS A 155 -1.89 -15.70 2.03
CA LYS A 155 -1.25 -16.42 3.15
C LYS A 155 0.28 -16.43 3.12
N GLY A 156 0.89 -15.39 2.54
CA GLY A 156 2.35 -15.26 2.45
C GLY A 156 2.99 -15.86 1.19
N ILE A 157 2.18 -16.40 0.28
CA ILE A 157 2.64 -16.97 -0.99
C ILE A 157 2.52 -15.92 -2.09
N TYR A 158 3.64 -15.54 -2.68
CA TYR A 158 3.66 -14.70 -3.88
C TYR A 158 3.34 -15.53 -5.12
N ILE A 159 2.42 -15.03 -5.94
CA ILE A 159 2.14 -15.55 -7.28
C ILE A 159 2.44 -14.44 -8.29
N LYS A 160 3.29 -14.76 -9.27
CA LYS A 160 3.61 -13.82 -10.34
C LYS A 160 2.35 -13.45 -11.11
N PRO A 161 2.02 -12.14 -11.27
CA PRO A 161 0.80 -11.73 -11.95
C PRO A 161 0.68 -12.29 -13.36
N ILE A 162 -0.49 -12.83 -13.70
CA ILE A 162 -0.81 -13.50 -14.95
C ILE A 162 -1.85 -12.67 -15.69
N ILE A 163 -1.50 -12.26 -16.93
CA ILE A 163 -2.39 -11.48 -17.81
C ILE A 163 -2.96 -12.40 -18.90
N ILE A 164 -2.15 -13.32 -19.43
CA ILE A 164 -2.55 -14.28 -20.45
C ILE A 164 -2.43 -15.67 -19.86
N THR A 165 -3.54 -16.38 -19.79
CA THR A 165 -3.60 -17.72 -19.22
C THR A 165 -3.35 -18.80 -20.29
N ARG A 166 -3.84 -18.56 -21.52
CA ARG A 166 -3.77 -19.54 -22.59
C ARG A 166 -3.83 -18.85 -23.97
N ILE A 167 -3.13 -19.41 -24.95
CA ILE A 167 -3.19 -19.02 -26.36
C ILE A 167 -3.50 -20.28 -27.18
N GLU A 168 -4.50 -20.22 -28.05
CA GLU A 168 -4.88 -21.29 -28.96
C GLU A 168 -4.80 -20.82 -30.39
N ASP A 169 -4.57 -21.76 -31.29
CA ASP A 169 -4.75 -21.53 -32.73
C ASP A 169 -6.25 -21.57 -33.10
N LYS A 170 -6.54 -21.29 -34.39
CA LYS A 170 -7.90 -21.31 -34.93
C LYS A 170 -8.59 -22.69 -34.87
N ASN A 171 -7.85 -23.77 -34.65
CA ASN A 171 -8.35 -25.15 -34.59
C ASN A 171 -8.50 -25.64 -33.14
N GLY A 172 -8.21 -24.79 -32.14
CA GLY A 172 -8.25 -25.13 -30.72
C GLY A 172 -6.97 -25.80 -30.19
N THR A 173 -5.89 -25.84 -30.97
CA THR A 173 -4.61 -26.36 -30.51
C THR A 173 -3.97 -25.37 -29.54
N ILE A 174 -3.60 -25.83 -28.38
CA ILE A 174 -2.95 -25.01 -27.34
C ILE A 174 -1.53 -24.68 -27.79
N LEU A 175 -1.25 -23.39 -28.02
CA LEU A 175 0.08 -22.88 -28.34
C LEU A 175 0.86 -22.47 -27.11
N PHE A 176 0.16 -22.03 -26.10
CA PHE A 176 0.72 -21.62 -24.83
C PHE A 176 -0.32 -21.81 -23.72
N GLU A 177 0.12 -22.28 -22.59
CA GLU A 177 -0.64 -22.31 -21.34
C GLU A 177 0.29 -21.95 -20.18
N VAL A 178 -0.14 -21.03 -19.34
CA VAL A 178 0.70 -20.56 -18.22
C VAL A 178 0.69 -21.58 -17.09
N ILE A 179 1.86 -21.85 -16.54
CA ILE A 179 2.02 -22.54 -15.25
C ILE A 179 2.31 -21.44 -14.21
N PRO A 180 1.46 -21.28 -13.17
CA PRO A 180 1.68 -20.24 -12.16
C PRO A 180 3.03 -20.40 -11.46
N GLU A 181 3.84 -19.33 -11.46
CA GLU A 181 5.09 -19.27 -10.70
C GLU A 181 4.78 -18.78 -9.28
N THR A 182 5.03 -19.61 -8.28
CA THR A 182 4.77 -19.31 -6.87
C THR A 182 6.06 -19.26 -6.06
N THR A 183 6.07 -18.48 -4.99
CA THR A 183 7.20 -18.39 -4.04
C THR A 183 6.66 -18.23 -2.63
N ASP A 184 7.09 -19.06 -1.71
CA ASP A 184 6.83 -18.89 -0.27
C ASP A 184 7.69 -17.74 0.25
N VAL A 185 7.07 -16.69 0.77
CA VAL A 185 7.74 -15.44 1.16
C VAL A 185 7.62 -15.16 2.65
N LEU A 186 6.44 -15.35 3.22
CA LEU A 186 6.12 -15.16 4.64
C LEU A 186 5.40 -16.40 5.17
N SER A 187 5.51 -16.64 6.47
CA SER A 187 4.63 -17.63 7.10
C SER A 187 3.17 -17.17 7.05
N GLU A 188 2.24 -18.12 7.07
CA GLU A 188 0.80 -17.81 7.09
C GLU A 188 0.44 -16.94 8.30
N GLU A 189 1.07 -17.19 9.45
CA GLU A 189 0.88 -16.41 10.67
C GLU A 189 1.34 -14.96 10.50
N SER A 190 2.54 -14.73 9.95
CA SER A 190 3.07 -13.38 9.72
C SER A 190 2.22 -12.61 8.70
N ALA A 191 1.73 -13.28 7.67
CA ALA A 191 0.81 -12.70 6.69
C ALA A 191 -0.54 -12.34 7.34
N TYR A 192 -1.11 -13.25 8.14
CA TYR A 192 -2.38 -13.04 8.86
C TYR A 192 -2.29 -11.87 9.84
N VAL A 193 -1.20 -11.81 10.64
CA VAL A 193 -0.98 -10.70 11.58
C VAL A 193 -0.85 -9.39 10.82
N THR A 194 -0.14 -9.37 9.69
CA THR A 194 0.00 -8.17 8.85
C THR A 194 -1.35 -7.70 8.31
N ILE A 195 -2.21 -8.62 7.83
CA ILE A 195 -3.58 -8.30 7.41
C ILE A 195 -4.40 -7.72 8.56
N ASN A 196 -4.26 -8.26 9.77
CA ASN A 196 -4.97 -7.74 10.95
C ASN A 196 -4.59 -6.28 11.24
N LEU A 197 -3.29 -5.92 11.12
CA LEU A 197 -2.87 -4.54 11.23
C LEU A 197 -3.47 -3.67 10.11
N LEU A 198 -3.51 -4.18 8.87
CA LEU A 198 -4.04 -3.46 7.70
C LEU A 198 -5.56 -3.25 7.76
N LYS A 199 -6.32 -4.13 8.42
CA LYS A 199 -7.74 -3.90 8.73
C LYS A 199 -7.93 -2.66 9.59
N GLY A 200 -7.06 -2.42 10.57
CA GLY A 200 -7.09 -1.19 11.38
C GLY A 200 -7.07 0.09 10.56
N VAL A 201 -6.44 0.09 9.38
CA VAL A 201 -6.41 1.27 8.48
C VAL A 201 -7.81 1.71 8.06
N THR A 202 -8.70 0.75 7.75
CA THR A 202 -10.07 1.02 7.31
C THR A 202 -11.09 1.05 8.46
N GLU A 203 -10.74 0.47 9.61
CA GLU A 203 -11.61 0.43 10.79
C GLU A 203 -11.49 1.70 11.64
N GLU A 204 -10.26 2.16 11.90
CA GLU A 204 -9.98 3.26 12.83
C GLU A 204 -8.87 4.22 12.36
N GLY A 205 -8.31 3.98 11.17
CA GLY A 205 -7.12 4.67 10.68
C GLY A 205 -7.36 5.58 9.48
N SER A 206 -6.31 5.75 8.68
CA SER A 206 -6.28 6.69 7.56
C SER A 206 -7.24 6.36 6.40
N GLY A 207 -7.81 5.15 6.37
CA GLY A 207 -8.81 4.70 5.40
C GLY A 207 -10.23 4.60 5.96
N MET A 208 -10.48 5.09 7.19
CA MET A 208 -11.78 4.98 7.87
C MET A 208 -12.96 5.58 7.10
N ARG A 209 -12.69 6.44 6.13
CA ARG A 209 -13.73 7.01 5.24
C ARG A 209 -14.55 5.96 4.51
N LEU A 210 -14.02 4.75 4.29
CA LEU A 210 -14.78 3.63 3.75
C LEU A 210 -15.93 3.18 4.66
N ARG A 211 -15.90 3.55 5.96
CA ARG A 211 -16.88 3.13 6.97
C ARG A 211 -17.92 4.17 7.31
N HIS A 212 -17.71 5.42 6.92
CA HIS A 212 -18.53 6.54 7.35
C HIS A 212 -19.19 7.26 6.18
N GLU A 213 -20.42 7.70 6.37
CA GLU A 213 -21.08 8.67 5.49
C GLU A 213 -20.55 10.08 5.74
N GLY A 214 -20.58 10.93 4.72
CA GLY A 214 -20.04 12.29 4.81
C GLY A 214 -20.64 13.13 5.95
N ALA A 215 -21.92 12.91 6.28
CA ALA A 215 -22.62 13.60 7.36
C ALA A 215 -22.11 13.26 8.77
N GLU A 216 -21.42 12.13 8.94
CA GLU A 216 -20.89 11.67 10.24
C GLU A 216 -19.55 12.33 10.60
N VAL A 217 -18.94 13.08 9.67
CA VAL A 217 -17.65 13.72 9.89
C VAL A 217 -17.82 15.11 10.47
N SER A 218 -17.35 15.34 11.69
CA SER A 218 -17.50 16.62 12.40
C SER A 218 -16.72 17.79 11.80
N ASN A 219 -15.73 17.56 10.95
CA ASN A 219 -14.90 18.60 10.34
C ASN A 219 -15.50 19.00 8.99
N LEU A 220 -15.95 20.27 8.87
CA LEU A 220 -16.59 20.82 7.66
C LEU A 220 -15.74 20.68 6.40
N VAL A 221 -14.42 20.81 6.48
CA VAL A 221 -13.51 20.63 5.34
C VAL A 221 -13.55 19.17 4.88
N PHE A 222 -13.50 18.23 5.81
CA PHE A 222 -13.61 16.82 5.48
C PHE A 222 -15.01 16.41 5.05
N GLN A 223 -16.06 17.01 5.57
CA GLN A 223 -17.41 16.80 5.07
C GLN A 223 -17.51 17.13 3.58
N ASN A 224 -17.00 18.28 3.15
CA ASN A 224 -17.03 18.70 1.75
C ASN A 224 -16.18 17.81 0.82
N VAL A 225 -15.12 17.20 1.34
CA VAL A 225 -14.23 16.33 0.58
C VAL A 225 -14.73 14.87 0.58
N VAL A 226 -15.49 14.49 1.60
CA VAL A 226 -16.06 13.14 1.76
C VAL A 226 -17.49 13.05 1.25
N THR A 227 -18.18 14.19 1.07
CA THR A 227 -19.50 14.25 0.42
C THR A 227 -19.40 13.71 -1.01
N GLY A 228 -20.08 12.64 -1.29
CA GLY A 228 -20.02 11.95 -2.58
C GLY A 228 -19.59 10.50 -2.48
N TYR A 229 -19.20 10.05 -1.29
CA TYR A 229 -19.10 8.61 -1.01
C TYR A 229 -20.49 8.06 -0.76
N PRO A 230 -21.09 7.35 -1.73
CA PRO A 230 -22.49 6.90 -1.60
C PRO A 230 -22.63 5.64 -0.76
N TYR A 231 -21.57 5.19 -0.05
CA TYR A 231 -21.53 3.85 0.51
C TYR A 231 -20.73 3.78 1.80
N LYS A 232 -21.33 3.05 2.72
CA LYS A 232 -20.77 2.66 3.99
C LYS A 232 -20.44 1.17 3.88
N PHE A 233 -19.15 0.85 3.70
CA PHE A 233 -18.75 -0.57 3.62
C PHE A 233 -18.87 -1.23 4.96
N GLU A 234 -19.57 -2.34 5.00
CA GLU A 234 -19.67 -3.22 6.17
C GLU A 234 -18.63 -4.34 6.12
N ASN A 235 -18.26 -4.76 4.91
CA ASN A 235 -17.32 -5.86 4.70
C ASN A 235 -15.91 -5.55 5.26
N PRO A 236 -15.24 -6.53 5.88
CA PRO A 236 -13.87 -6.39 6.29
C PRO A 236 -12.95 -6.13 5.08
N ILE A 237 -12.29 -4.99 5.06
CA ILE A 237 -11.29 -4.61 4.04
C ILE A 237 -9.99 -4.28 4.75
N ALA A 238 -8.90 -4.93 4.36
CA ALA A 238 -7.57 -4.53 4.74
C ALA A 238 -6.99 -3.59 3.68
N GLY A 239 -6.20 -2.60 4.07
CA GLY A 239 -5.61 -1.69 3.06
C GLY A 239 -4.59 -0.72 3.62
N LYS A 240 -4.04 0.12 2.74
CA LYS A 240 -3.10 1.15 3.13
C LYS A 240 -3.20 2.37 2.21
N THR A 241 -3.29 3.54 2.82
CA THR A 241 -3.17 4.83 2.16
C THR A 241 -1.71 5.19 1.92
N GLY A 242 -1.41 5.84 0.82
CA GLY A 242 -0.15 6.49 0.53
C GLY A 242 -0.38 7.93 0.09
N THR A 243 0.45 8.82 0.59
CA THR A 243 0.50 10.22 0.20
C THR A 243 1.96 10.62 0.17
N THR A 244 2.39 11.25 -0.91
CA THR A 244 3.75 11.75 -1.03
C THR A 244 3.87 13.17 -0.51
N GLN A 245 5.10 13.63 -0.30
CA GLN A 245 5.34 15.03 0.00
C GLN A 245 4.79 15.91 -1.12
N ASN A 246 4.30 17.09 -0.77
CA ASN A 246 3.63 18.03 -1.67
C ASN A 246 2.34 17.51 -2.32
N GLN A 247 1.77 16.39 -1.85
CA GLN A 247 0.48 15.85 -2.34
C GLN A 247 0.43 15.63 -3.87
N SER A 248 1.55 15.23 -4.46
CA SER A 248 1.67 14.94 -5.91
C SER A 248 1.17 13.54 -6.28
N ASP A 249 1.23 12.60 -5.34
CA ASP A 249 0.83 11.21 -5.55
C ASP A 249 -0.09 10.73 -4.42
N GLY A 250 -1.26 10.28 -4.78
CA GLY A 250 -2.22 9.63 -3.90
C GLY A 250 -2.35 8.15 -4.22
N TRP A 251 -2.16 7.30 -3.23
CA TRP A 251 -2.23 5.85 -3.35
C TRP A 251 -3.25 5.26 -2.40
N PHE A 252 -3.94 4.24 -2.85
CA PHE A 252 -4.64 3.33 -1.97
C PHE A 252 -4.51 1.90 -2.50
N LEU A 253 -4.05 1.01 -1.63
CA LEU A 253 -4.09 -0.44 -1.88
C LEU A 253 -5.04 -1.06 -0.88
N GLY A 254 -6.01 -1.79 -1.39
CA GLY A 254 -7.03 -2.49 -0.61
C GLY A 254 -7.11 -3.95 -0.98
N MET A 255 -7.52 -4.78 -0.05
CA MET A 255 -7.67 -6.21 -0.25
C MET A 255 -8.83 -6.79 0.52
N VAL A 256 -9.51 -7.71 -0.15
CA VAL A 256 -10.44 -8.70 0.37
C VAL A 256 -9.89 -10.10 0.04
N PRO A 257 -10.44 -11.18 0.56
CA PRO A 257 -9.84 -12.51 0.39
C PRO A 257 -9.60 -12.97 -1.06
N ASN A 258 -10.44 -12.50 -2.00
CA ASN A 258 -10.41 -12.90 -3.42
C ASN A 258 -10.00 -11.78 -4.40
N LEU A 259 -9.73 -10.58 -3.89
CA LEU A 259 -9.36 -9.44 -4.75
C LEU A 259 -8.41 -8.49 -4.05
N VAL A 260 -7.31 -8.15 -4.72
CA VAL A 260 -6.40 -7.07 -4.33
C VAL A 260 -6.44 -5.99 -5.38
N THR A 261 -6.74 -4.78 -4.96
CA THR A 261 -6.87 -3.63 -5.84
C THR A 261 -5.89 -2.53 -5.42
N GLY A 262 -5.22 -1.95 -6.40
CA GLY A 262 -4.40 -0.76 -6.20
C GLY A 262 -4.89 0.37 -7.09
N VAL A 263 -4.89 1.58 -6.55
CA VAL A 263 -5.18 2.81 -7.27
C VAL A 263 -4.10 3.83 -6.98
N TRP A 264 -3.60 4.44 -8.05
CA TRP A 264 -2.76 5.63 -8.00
C TRP A 264 -3.46 6.77 -8.73
N VAL A 265 -3.36 7.96 -8.15
CA VAL A 265 -3.83 9.21 -8.73
C VAL A 265 -2.73 10.25 -8.58
N GLY A 266 -2.41 10.94 -9.65
CA GLY A 266 -1.40 11.99 -9.67
C GLY A 266 -1.34 12.67 -11.03
N GLY A 267 -0.63 13.78 -11.09
CA GLY A 267 -0.31 14.46 -12.34
C GLY A 267 0.79 13.72 -13.11
N GLU A 268 0.90 14.00 -14.39
CA GLU A 268 1.98 13.49 -15.25
C GLU A 268 3.35 13.94 -14.72
N ASP A 269 3.45 15.21 -14.34
CA ASP A 269 4.61 15.77 -13.66
C ASP A 269 4.33 15.98 -12.17
N ARG A 270 5.35 15.78 -11.32
CA ARG A 270 5.25 15.97 -9.86
C ARG A 270 5.06 17.42 -9.42
N SER A 271 5.31 18.38 -10.29
CA SER A 271 4.98 19.78 -10.05
C SER A 271 3.48 20.02 -10.01
N ILE A 272 2.70 19.11 -10.60
CA ILE A 272 1.24 19.12 -10.52
C ILE A 272 0.83 18.44 -9.22
N HIS A 273 0.38 19.22 -8.25
CA HIS A 273 0.01 18.73 -6.93
C HIS A 273 -1.11 19.55 -6.29
N PHE A 274 -1.78 18.99 -5.31
CA PHE A 274 -2.76 19.74 -4.53
C PHE A 274 -2.07 20.66 -3.51
N LYS A 275 -2.69 21.83 -3.29
CA LYS A 275 -2.16 22.82 -2.36
C LYS A 275 -2.18 22.36 -0.91
N ASP A 276 -3.17 21.55 -0.53
CA ASP A 276 -3.30 21.05 0.83
C ASP A 276 -3.66 19.56 0.88
N ILE A 277 -3.41 18.97 2.05
CA ILE A 277 -3.56 17.55 2.29
C ILE A 277 -5.02 17.08 2.28
N ALA A 278 -6.00 17.95 2.51
CA ALA A 278 -7.41 17.57 2.54
C ALA A 278 -7.84 17.00 1.18
N TYR A 279 -7.36 17.60 0.09
CA TYR A 279 -7.64 17.16 -1.28
C TYR A 279 -6.60 16.19 -1.82
N GLY A 280 -5.32 16.36 -1.45
CA GLY A 280 -4.18 15.65 -2.06
C GLY A 280 -3.74 14.39 -1.31
N GLN A 281 -4.50 13.87 -0.35
CA GLN A 281 -4.15 12.62 0.31
C GLN A 281 -4.75 11.40 -0.41
N GLY A 282 -4.09 10.25 -0.30
CA GLY A 282 -4.53 9.01 -0.93
C GLY A 282 -5.95 8.58 -0.54
N ALA A 283 -6.38 8.91 0.69
CA ALA A 283 -7.75 8.68 1.16
C ALA A 283 -8.81 9.53 0.43
N THR A 284 -8.42 10.63 -0.21
CA THR A 284 -9.32 11.50 -0.98
C THR A 284 -9.18 11.24 -2.47
N MET A 285 -7.96 11.00 -2.95
CA MET A 285 -7.68 10.83 -4.38
C MET A 285 -7.97 9.41 -4.87
N ALA A 286 -7.39 8.40 -4.21
CA ALA A 286 -7.34 7.04 -4.73
C ALA A 286 -8.38 6.10 -4.09
N LEU A 287 -8.65 6.25 -2.79
CA LEU A 287 -9.60 5.40 -2.08
C LEU A 287 -11.02 5.41 -2.64
N PRO A 288 -11.58 6.56 -3.11
CA PRO A 288 -12.91 6.57 -3.73
C PRO A 288 -13.01 5.69 -4.97
N ILE A 289 -11.97 5.73 -5.82
CA ILE A 289 -11.94 4.94 -7.05
C ILE A 289 -11.93 3.45 -6.72
N LEU A 290 -11.10 3.04 -5.75
CA LEU A 290 -11.08 1.65 -5.30
C LEU A 290 -12.43 1.21 -4.75
N SER A 291 -13.09 2.07 -4.00
CA SER A 291 -14.38 1.73 -3.39
C SER A 291 -15.46 1.41 -4.44
N LEU A 292 -15.46 2.10 -5.59
CA LEU A 292 -16.38 1.79 -6.69
C LEU A 292 -16.17 0.37 -7.27
N ILE A 293 -14.94 -0.11 -7.31
CA ILE A 293 -14.64 -1.46 -7.79
C ILE A 293 -15.20 -2.52 -6.85
N HIS A 294 -15.09 -2.30 -5.55
CA HIS A 294 -15.55 -3.26 -4.53
C HIS A 294 -17.06 -3.25 -4.29
N ILE A 295 -17.82 -2.24 -4.77
CA ILE A 295 -19.28 -2.20 -4.69
C ILE A 295 -19.93 -3.12 -5.72
N SER A 296 -19.34 -3.24 -6.90
CA SER A 296 -19.91 -3.99 -8.02
C SER A 296 -19.68 -5.50 -7.94
N GLU A 297 -18.85 -5.95 -7.01
CA GLU A 297 -18.59 -7.37 -6.75
C GLU A 297 -19.35 -7.80 -5.50
N PRO A 298 -20.53 -8.46 -5.63
CA PRO A 298 -21.19 -9.06 -4.49
C PRO A 298 -20.28 -10.17 -3.93
N THR A 299 -20.00 -10.06 -2.66
CA THR A 299 -19.26 -11.09 -1.87
C THR A 299 -20.05 -12.37 -1.74
#